data_b8fab35e5cab149de8fb61b8e7e8d161
#
_entry.id   b8fab35e5cab149de8fb61b8e7e8d161
#
_cell.length_a   1.000
_cell.length_b   1.000
_cell.length_c   1.000
_cell.angle_alpha   90.00
_cell.angle_beta   90.00
_cell.angle_gamma   90.00
#
_symmetry.space_group_name_H-M   'P 1'
#
loop_
_entity.id
_entity.type
_entity.pdbx_description
1 polymer ?
#
loop_
_entity_poly.entity_id
_entity_poly.type
_entity_poly.pdbx_seq_one_letter_code
_entity_poly.pdbx_strand_id
1 'polypeptide(L)'
;MGNLRMEMEKLISYTEGRDVVTAEDIEEICTTQTTNRIFDMVRAVTEKNQKRALELYYDLLTLKEPPMRILFLLAKQYRQLLLAKQFAAAGLAQTEIASKLGVPGFVVRNITTCARAYTISELEQAVKDFVDAEESVKTGRLEDKLSVELLIIKYSSKVK
;
A
#
# COMPACT_ATOMS: atom_id res chain seq x y z
N MET A 1 -23.77 1.08 0.81
CA MET A 1 -24.42 0.30 -0.26
C MET A 1 -24.27 0.92 -1.64
N GLY A 2 -24.26 2.24 -1.77
CA GLY A 2 -24.09 2.91 -3.06
C GLY A 2 -22.84 2.51 -3.81
N ASN A 3 -21.70 2.45 -3.10
CA ASN A 3 -20.44 2.06 -3.73
C ASN A 3 -20.44 0.62 -4.18
N LEU A 4 -20.98 -0.27 -3.38
CA LEU A 4 -21.07 -1.68 -3.73
C LEU A 4 -21.97 -1.89 -4.94
N ARG A 5 -23.09 -1.17 -4.99
CA ARG A 5 -24.00 -1.23 -6.13
C ARG A 5 -23.34 -0.73 -7.41
N MET A 6 -22.61 0.38 -7.33
CA MET A 6 -21.86 0.91 -8.48
C MET A 6 -20.79 -0.06 -8.95
N GLU A 7 -20.11 -0.72 -8.02
CA GLU A 7 -19.12 -1.73 -8.36
C GLU A 7 -19.74 -2.94 -9.03
N MET A 8 -20.90 -3.36 -8.59
CA MET A 8 -21.62 -4.47 -9.23
C MET A 8 -22.07 -4.09 -10.64
N GLU A 9 -22.52 -2.86 -10.85
CA GLU A 9 -22.87 -2.38 -12.18
C GLU A 9 -21.66 -2.38 -13.11
N LYS A 10 -20.50 -1.95 -12.61
CA LYS A 10 -19.25 -2.01 -13.37
C LYS A 10 -18.86 -3.45 -13.69
N LEU A 11 -19.03 -4.37 -12.74
CA LEU A 11 -18.75 -5.77 -12.96
C LEU A 11 -19.66 -6.39 -14.01
N ILE A 12 -20.94 -6.05 -13.98
CA ILE A 12 -21.89 -6.52 -14.97
C ILE A 12 -21.48 -6.05 -16.38
N SER A 13 -21.08 -4.78 -16.48
CA SER A 13 -20.58 -4.23 -17.74
C SER A 13 -19.27 -4.90 -18.18
N TYR A 14 -18.36 -5.08 -17.24
CA TYR A 14 -17.06 -5.70 -17.48
C TYR A 14 -17.19 -7.19 -17.87
N THR A 15 -18.14 -7.87 -17.26
CA THR A 15 -18.37 -9.29 -17.50
C THR A 15 -19.47 -9.52 -18.54
N GLU A 16 -19.61 -8.61 -19.49
CA GLU A 16 -20.56 -8.75 -20.58
C GLU A 16 -20.43 -10.12 -21.24
N GLY A 17 -21.53 -10.82 -21.34
CA GLY A 17 -21.53 -12.21 -21.81
C GLY A 17 -21.59 -13.25 -20.72
N ARG A 18 -21.45 -12.84 -19.45
CA ARG A 18 -21.67 -13.71 -18.29
C ARG A 18 -22.95 -13.27 -17.58
N ASP A 19 -23.73 -14.24 -17.19
CA ASP A 19 -25.04 -13.97 -16.56
C ASP A 19 -24.94 -13.62 -15.07
N VAL A 20 -23.79 -13.94 -14.43
CA VAL A 20 -23.66 -13.80 -12.97
C VAL A 20 -22.32 -13.16 -12.62
N VAL A 21 -22.36 -12.18 -11.71
CA VAL A 21 -21.17 -11.61 -11.09
C VAL A 21 -20.75 -12.57 -9.98
N THR A 22 -19.49 -13.02 -10.01
CA THR A 22 -19.00 -13.99 -9.03
C THR A 22 -18.48 -13.27 -7.77
N ALA A 23 -18.38 -13.99 -6.65
CA ALA A 23 -17.78 -13.48 -5.42
C ALA A 23 -16.31 -13.10 -5.65
N GLU A 24 -15.62 -13.83 -6.53
CA GLU A 24 -14.21 -13.53 -6.88
C GLU A 24 -14.07 -12.17 -7.55
N ASP A 25 -15.00 -11.81 -8.44
CA ASP A 25 -15.01 -10.51 -9.12
C ASP A 25 -15.16 -9.37 -8.10
N ILE A 26 -16.05 -9.53 -7.12
CA ILE A 26 -16.29 -8.54 -6.07
C ILE A 26 -15.07 -8.41 -5.18
N GLU A 27 -14.47 -9.54 -4.80
CA GLU A 27 -13.27 -9.57 -3.95
C GLU A 27 -12.10 -8.87 -4.61
N GLU A 28 -11.91 -9.08 -5.91
CA GLU A 28 -10.84 -8.43 -6.67
C GLU A 28 -10.97 -6.91 -6.65
N ILE A 29 -12.18 -6.38 -6.83
CA ILE A 29 -12.42 -4.94 -6.78
C ILE A 29 -12.18 -4.38 -5.38
N CYS A 30 -12.66 -5.06 -4.34
CA CYS A 30 -12.44 -4.64 -2.95
C CYS A 30 -10.95 -4.62 -2.61
N THR A 31 -10.19 -5.61 -3.09
CA THR A 31 -8.74 -5.67 -2.90
C THR A 31 -8.06 -4.49 -3.59
N THR A 32 -8.49 -4.13 -4.80
CA THR A 32 -7.94 -2.99 -5.53
C THR A 32 -8.21 -1.69 -4.80
N GLN A 33 -9.40 -1.51 -4.24
CA GLN A 33 -9.73 -0.31 -3.46
C GLN A 33 -8.88 -0.19 -2.21
N THR A 34 -8.69 -1.30 -1.51
CA THR A 34 -7.82 -1.34 -0.32
C THR A 34 -6.39 -0.97 -0.70
N THR A 35 -5.88 -1.52 -1.80
CA THR A 35 -4.54 -1.22 -2.29
C THR A 35 -4.39 0.27 -2.62
N ASN A 36 -5.40 0.89 -3.24
CA ASN A 36 -5.38 2.31 -3.55
C ASN A 36 -5.34 3.17 -2.27
N ARG A 37 -6.08 2.80 -1.25
CA ARG A 37 -6.06 3.50 0.04
C ARG A 37 -4.72 3.36 0.74
N ILE A 38 -4.11 2.18 0.65
CA ILE A 38 -2.75 1.96 1.16
C ILE A 38 -1.76 2.87 0.44
N PHE A 39 -1.89 3.00 -0.88
CA PHE A 39 -1.02 3.88 -1.66
C PHE A 39 -1.16 5.33 -1.23
N ASP A 40 -2.40 5.80 -1.01
CA ASP A 40 -2.66 7.15 -0.51
C ASP A 40 -2.05 7.35 0.88
N MET A 41 -2.11 6.31 1.73
CA MET A 41 -1.50 6.33 3.05
C MET A 41 0.02 6.48 2.97
N VAL A 42 0.66 5.71 2.09
CA VAL A 42 2.11 5.81 1.87
C VAL A 42 2.48 7.21 1.39
N ARG A 43 1.68 7.77 0.49
CA ARG A 43 1.90 9.14 0.02
C ARG A 43 1.81 10.15 1.17
N ALA A 44 0.80 10.02 2.04
CA ALA A 44 0.66 10.89 3.20
C ALA A 44 1.86 10.76 4.14
N VAL A 45 2.35 9.54 4.34
CA VAL A 45 3.55 9.30 5.15
C VAL A 45 4.77 9.97 4.54
N THR A 46 4.97 9.85 3.22
CA THR A 46 6.09 10.49 2.52
C THR A 46 6.04 12.01 2.61
N GLU A 47 4.85 12.58 2.59
CA GLU A 47 4.66 14.02 2.71
C GLU A 47 4.74 14.51 4.16
N LYS A 48 4.97 13.59 5.10
CA LYS A 48 5.00 13.88 6.53
C LYS A 48 3.67 14.40 7.06
N ASN A 49 2.59 14.01 6.40
CA ASN A 49 1.23 14.36 6.82
C ASN A 49 0.68 13.24 7.72
N GLN A 50 1.16 13.22 8.96
CA GLN A 50 0.81 12.18 9.93
C GLN A 50 -0.69 12.09 10.17
N LYS A 51 -1.35 13.24 10.29
CA LYS A 51 -2.79 13.29 10.52
C LYS A 51 -3.55 12.55 9.41
N ARG A 52 -3.23 12.84 8.15
CA ARG A 52 -3.88 12.21 7.01
C ARG A 52 -3.58 10.72 6.94
N ALA A 53 -2.34 10.35 7.21
CA ALA A 53 -1.93 8.94 7.21
C ALA A 53 -2.71 8.14 8.26
N LEU A 54 -2.85 8.67 9.46
CA LEU A 54 -3.61 8.02 10.52
C LEU A 54 -5.10 7.98 10.22
N GLU A 55 -5.66 9.04 9.64
CA GLU A 55 -7.06 9.06 9.21
C GLU A 55 -7.35 7.93 8.22
N LEU A 56 -6.48 7.77 7.23
CA LEU A 56 -6.62 6.69 6.25
C LEU A 56 -6.51 5.30 6.89
N TYR A 57 -5.62 5.16 7.86
CA TYR A 57 -5.47 3.92 8.60
C TYR A 57 -6.75 3.60 9.39
N TYR A 58 -7.28 4.57 10.12
CA TYR A 58 -8.51 4.36 10.89
C TYR A 58 -9.71 4.10 10.00
N ASP A 59 -9.77 4.72 8.82
CA ASP A 59 -10.81 4.43 7.83
C ASP A 59 -10.76 2.97 7.39
N LEU A 60 -9.56 2.43 7.16
CA LEU A 60 -9.41 1.02 6.79
C LEU A 60 -9.86 0.10 7.92
N LEU A 61 -9.55 0.46 9.16
CA LEU A 61 -10.01 -0.31 10.32
C LEU A 61 -11.55 -0.30 10.44
N THR A 62 -12.15 0.86 10.16
CA THR A 62 -13.62 1.01 10.15
C THR A 62 -14.25 0.11 9.09
N LEU A 63 -13.57 -0.08 7.96
CA LEU A 63 -14.01 -0.99 6.90
C LEU A 63 -13.71 -2.46 7.23
N LYS A 64 -13.25 -2.74 8.44
CA LYS A 64 -12.94 -4.08 8.95
C LYS A 64 -11.78 -4.76 8.21
N GLU A 65 -10.86 -3.97 7.66
CA GLU A 65 -9.62 -4.52 7.12
C GLU A 65 -8.74 -5.01 8.27
N PRO A 66 -8.25 -6.25 8.22
CA PRO A 66 -7.36 -6.74 9.28
C PRO A 66 -6.06 -5.95 9.33
N PRO A 67 -5.59 -5.54 10.53
CA PRO A 67 -4.34 -4.79 10.64
C PRO A 67 -3.14 -5.50 10.03
N MET A 68 -3.07 -6.82 10.11
CA MET A 68 -1.98 -7.60 9.51
C MET A 68 -1.98 -7.50 7.99
N ARG A 69 -3.15 -7.41 7.36
CA ARG A 69 -3.26 -7.20 5.92
C ARG A 69 -2.77 -5.81 5.54
N ILE A 70 -3.13 -4.80 6.34
CA ILE A 70 -2.66 -3.43 6.15
C ILE A 70 -1.13 -3.40 6.24
N LEU A 71 -0.58 -4.06 7.25
CA LEU A 71 0.87 -4.15 7.46
C LEU A 71 1.56 -4.81 6.26
N PHE A 72 1.01 -5.92 5.78
CA PHE A 72 1.53 -6.63 4.61
C PHE A 72 1.54 -5.74 3.37
N LEU A 73 0.44 -5.02 3.13
CA LEU A 73 0.34 -4.14 1.96
C LEU A 73 1.28 -2.94 2.07
N LEU A 74 1.44 -2.37 3.27
CA LEU A 74 2.43 -1.32 3.50
C LEU A 74 3.84 -1.80 3.22
N ALA A 75 4.19 -2.98 3.74
CA ALA A 75 5.50 -3.59 3.52
C ALA A 75 5.76 -3.79 2.02
N LYS A 76 4.75 -4.26 1.30
CA LYS A 76 4.83 -4.47 -0.15
C LYS A 76 5.09 -3.14 -0.87
N GLN A 77 4.39 -2.07 -0.50
CA GLN A 77 4.58 -0.76 -1.10
C GLN A 77 5.99 -0.22 -0.85
N TYR A 78 6.47 -0.31 0.38
CA TYR A 78 7.83 0.15 0.69
C TYR A 78 8.89 -0.67 -0.02
N ARG A 79 8.66 -1.97 -0.20
CA ARG A 79 9.56 -2.82 -1.00
C ARG A 79 9.60 -2.37 -2.45
N GLN A 80 8.44 -2.00 -3.01
CA GLN A 80 8.38 -1.47 -4.38
C GLN A 80 9.11 -0.14 -4.49
N LEU A 81 8.98 0.74 -3.48
CA LEU A 81 9.73 2.00 -3.46
C LEU A 81 11.23 1.74 -3.48
N LEU A 82 11.69 0.80 -2.68
CA LEU A 82 13.11 0.43 -2.61
C LEU A 82 13.61 -0.10 -3.95
N LEU A 83 12.89 -1.05 -4.54
CA LEU A 83 13.26 -1.65 -5.81
C LEU A 83 13.29 -0.62 -6.93
N ALA A 84 12.27 0.25 -6.99
CA ALA A 84 12.22 1.29 -8.01
C ALA A 84 13.41 2.23 -7.90
N LYS A 85 13.77 2.60 -6.67
CA LYS A 85 14.91 3.49 -6.43
C LYS A 85 16.24 2.82 -6.81
N GLN A 86 16.39 1.54 -6.48
CA GLN A 86 17.57 0.78 -6.85
C GLN A 86 17.70 0.63 -8.37
N PHE A 87 16.60 0.34 -9.06
CA PHE A 87 16.60 0.24 -10.52
C PHE A 87 16.90 1.58 -11.18
N ALA A 88 16.34 2.67 -10.66
CA ALA A 88 16.64 4.01 -11.18
C ALA A 88 18.10 4.38 -10.98
N ALA A 89 18.69 4.01 -9.84
CA ALA A 89 20.11 4.23 -9.56
C ALA A 89 21.01 3.41 -10.51
N ALA A 90 20.52 2.25 -10.97
CA ALA A 90 21.22 1.41 -11.92
C ALA A 90 21.06 1.89 -13.37
N GLY A 91 20.30 2.97 -13.59
CA GLY A 91 20.15 3.58 -14.93
C GLY A 91 18.97 3.05 -15.74
N LEU A 92 18.08 2.28 -15.15
CA LEU A 92 16.91 1.77 -15.86
C LEU A 92 15.88 2.88 -16.13
N ALA A 93 15.27 2.83 -17.31
CA ALA A 93 14.17 3.73 -17.67
C ALA A 93 12.91 3.33 -16.93
N GLN A 94 11.95 4.26 -16.80
CA GLN A 94 10.69 3.99 -16.10
C GLN A 94 9.92 2.83 -16.72
N THR A 95 9.95 2.68 -18.04
CA THR A 95 9.30 1.56 -18.73
C THR A 95 9.89 0.21 -18.33
N GLU A 96 11.21 0.16 -18.17
CA GLU A 96 11.90 -1.05 -17.73
C GLU A 96 11.58 -1.36 -16.27
N ILE A 97 11.52 -0.34 -15.43
CA ILE A 97 11.14 -0.49 -14.01
C ILE A 97 9.71 -1.02 -13.91
N ALA A 98 8.78 -0.47 -14.70
CA ALA A 98 7.40 -0.93 -14.74
C ALA A 98 7.31 -2.40 -15.09
N SER A 99 8.07 -2.84 -16.09
CA SER A 99 8.10 -4.23 -16.52
C SER A 99 8.63 -5.14 -15.41
N LYS A 100 9.72 -4.74 -14.76
CA LYS A 100 10.34 -5.53 -13.67
C LYS A 100 9.46 -5.63 -12.44
N LEU A 101 8.74 -4.54 -12.11
CA LEU A 101 7.82 -4.54 -10.96
C LEU A 101 6.46 -5.16 -11.30
N GLY A 102 6.16 -5.34 -12.59
CA GLY A 102 4.88 -5.89 -13.02
C GLY A 102 3.72 -4.95 -12.79
N VAL A 103 3.93 -3.64 -12.89
CA VAL A 103 2.91 -2.62 -12.64
C VAL A 103 2.80 -1.67 -13.83
N PRO A 104 1.63 -1.00 -14.00
CA PRO A 104 1.46 0.00 -15.06
C PRO A 104 2.41 1.19 -14.91
N GLY A 105 2.68 1.87 -16.02
CA GLY A 105 3.61 3.00 -16.03
C GLY A 105 3.20 4.15 -15.11
N PHE A 106 1.90 4.43 -14.99
CA PHE A 106 1.44 5.50 -14.09
C PHE A 106 1.68 5.16 -12.61
N VAL A 107 1.64 3.87 -12.26
CA VAL A 107 1.96 3.41 -10.91
C VAL A 107 3.44 3.62 -10.62
N VAL A 108 4.30 3.33 -11.59
CA VAL A 108 5.75 3.55 -11.45
C VAL A 108 6.06 5.02 -11.19
N ARG A 109 5.37 5.93 -11.88
CA ARG A 109 5.58 7.37 -11.65
C ARG A 109 5.22 7.76 -10.21
N ASN A 110 4.13 7.23 -9.68
CA ASN A 110 3.73 7.46 -8.30
C ASN A 110 4.75 6.87 -7.32
N ILE A 111 5.21 5.65 -7.59
CA ILE A 111 6.21 4.97 -6.77
C ILE A 111 7.52 5.75 -6.75
N THR A 112 8.01 6.19 -7.91
CA THR A 112 9.25 6.96 -8.00
C THR A 112 9.14 8.31 -7.29
N THR A 113 7.99 8.96 -7.40
CA THR A 113 7.75 10.24 -6.71
C THR A 113 7.82 10.05 -5.20
N CYS A 114 7.18 9.02 -4.66
CA CYS A 114 7.24 8.71 -3.24
C CYS A 114 8.65 8.32 -2.80
N ALA A 115 9.37 7.56 -3.62
CA ALA A 115 10.71 7.08 -3.31
C ALA A 115 11.73 8.22 -3.20
N ARG A 116 11.48 9.35 -3.86
CA ARG A 116 12.37 10.52 -3.78
C ARG A 116 12.47 11.10 -2.38
N ALA A 117 11.47 10.89 -1.55
CA ALA A 117 11.47 11.38 -0.17
C ALA A 117 12.43 10.60 0.74
N TYR A 118 12.92 9.46 0.29
CA TYR A 118 13.75 8.56 1.09
C TYR A 118 15.07 8.27 0.39
N THR A 119 16.11 7.97 1.19
CA THR A 119 17.34 7.37 0.65
C THR A 119 17.13 5.85 0.55
N ILE A 120 18.01 5.17 -0.20
CA ILE A 120 17.99 3.70 -0.28
C ILE A 120 18.13 3.10 1.11
N SER A 121 19.04 3.65 1.93
CA SER A 121 19.25 3.19 3.30
C SER A 121 18.01 3.31 4.17
N GLU A 122 17.29 4.44 4.04
CA GLU A 122 16.04 4.65 4.78
C GLU A 122 14.97 3.64 4.36
N LEU A 123 14.87 3.34 3.06
CA LEU A 123 13.92 2.36 2.56
C LEU A 123 14.28 0.93 2.98
N GLU A 124 15.56 0.60 3.00
CA GLU A 124 16.02 -0.70 3.50
C GLU A 124 15.64 -0.86 4.96
N GLN A 125 15.85 0.17 5.77
CA GLN A 125 15.48 0.16 7.18
C GLN A 125 13.96 0.04 7.35
N ALA A 126 13.19 0.75 6.53
CA ALA A 126 11.73 0.69 6.57
C ALA A 126 11.23 -0.73 6.29
N VAL A 127 11.74 -1.37 5.25
CA VAL A 127 11.36 -2.75 4.91
C VAL A 127 11.69 -3.69 6.07
N LYS A 128 12.86 -3.53 6.67
CA LYS A 128 13.26 -4.32 7.83
C LYS A 128 12.33 -4.09 9.01
N ASP A 129 11.97 -2.84 9.28
CA ASP A 129 11.06 -2.51 10.38
C ASP A 129 9.68 -3.14 10.19
N PHE A 130 9.18 -3.18 8.95
CA PHE A 130 7.91 -3.84 8.64
C PHE A 130 7.98 -5.36 8.90
N VAL A 131 9.07 -5.99 8.51
CA VAL A 131 9.29 -7.41 8.76
C VAL A 131 9.37 -7.69 10.26
N ASP A 132 10.13 -6.88 10.99
CA ASP A 132 10.26 -7.02 12.44
C ASP A 132 8.93 -6.81 13.16
N ALA A 133 8.12 -5.86 12.68
CA ALA A 133 6.79 -5.62 13.23
C ALA A 133 5.87 -6.82 13.02
N GLU A 134 5.90 -7.41 11.84
CA GLU A 134 5.10 -8.60 11.52
C GLU A 134 5.49 -9.75 12.45
N GLU A 135 6.77 -9.98 12.65
CA GLU A 135 7.26 -11.00 13.55
C GLU A 135 6.85 -10.73 15.00
N SER A 136 6.92 -9.47 15.44
CA SER A 136 6.52 -9.09 16.80
C SER A 136 5.04 -9.37 17.06
N VAL A 137 4.20 -9.16 16.07
CA VAL A 137 2.77 -9.47 16.18
C VAL A 137 2.56 -10.99 16.21
N LYS A 138 3.22 -11.73 15.33
CA LYS A 138 3.08 -13.20 15.26
C LYS A 138 3.55 -13.88 16.54
N THR A 139 4.54 -13.33 17.21
CA THR A 139 5.05 -13.89 18.48
C THR A 139 4.36 -13.34 19.72
N GLY A 140 3.34 -12.50 19.53
CA GLY A 140 2.54 -11.95 20.63
C GLY A 140 3.21 -10.84 21.43
N ARG A 141 4.35 -10.32 20.96
CA ARG A 141 5.05 -9.23 21.64
C ARG A 141 4.40 -7.87 21.47
N LEU A 142 3.59 -7.71 20.42
CA LEU A 142 2.98 -6.43 20.08
C LEU A 142 1.60 -6.66 19.48
N GLU A 143 0.63 -5.83 19.85
CA GLU A 143 -0.70 -5.86 19.27
C GLU A 143 -0.64 -5.40 17.80
N ASP A 144 -1.42 -6.04 16.93
CA ASP A 144 -1.40 -5.78 15.50
C ASP A 144 -1.76 -4.32 15.15
N LYS A 145 -2.83 -3.77 15.73
CA LYS A 145 -3.24 -2.38 15.49
C LYS A 145 -2.17 -1.40 15.91
N LEU A 146 -1.58 -1.63 17.08
CA LEU A 146 -0.55 -0.77 17.63
C LEU A 146 0.72 -0.83 16.78
N SER A 147 1.07 -2.02 16.29
CA SER A 147 2.25 -2.22 15.45
C SER A 147 2.20 -1.34 14.20
N VAL A 148 1.07 -1.36 13.48
CA VAL A 148 0.88 -0.55 12.28
C VAL A 148 0.88 0.94 12.61
N GLU A 149 0.18 1.33 13.67
CA GLU A 149 0.10 2.73 14.11
C GLU A 149 1.46 3.29 14.43
N LEU A 150 2.29 2.55 15.16
CA LEU A 150 3.64 2.98 15.51
C LEU A 150 4.52 3.19 14.27
N LEU A 151 4.40 2.33 13.28
CA LEU A 151 5.15 2.47 12.03
C LEU A 151 4.72 3.71 11.25
N ILE A 152 3.42 3.96 11.17
CA ILE A 152 2.90 5.15 10.52
C ILE A 152 3.43 6.41 11.21
N ILE A 153 3.38 6.44 12.53
CA ILE A 153 3.88 7.57 13.31
C ILE A 153 5.38 7.78 13.08
N LYS A 154 6.15 6.70 13.13
CA LYS A 154 7.60 6.76 12.95
C LYS A 154 7.99 7.38 11.61
N TYR A 155 7.37 6.91 10.53
CA TYR A 155 7.76 7.34 9.18
C TYR A 155 7.09 8.63 8.72
N SER A 156 6.03 9.06 9.37
CA SER A 156 5.36 10.32 9.05
C SER A 156 5.80 11.46 9.96
N SER A 157 6.66 11.20 10.93
CA SER A 157 7.15 12.22 11.85
C SER A 157 8.11 13.17 11.16
N LYS A 158 7.96 14.48 11.43
CA LYS A 158 8.87 15.51 10.94
C LYS A 158 10.13 15.62 11.79
N VAL A 159 10.09 15.04 12.98
CA VAL A 159 11.21 15.06 13.94
C VAL A 159 12.02 13.78 13.73
N LYS A 160 13.31 13.95 13.55
CA LYS A 160 14.23 12.82 13.44
C LYS A 160 14.74 12.38 14.80
#